data_b552b71fcc73948fa011cb40eb4a179b
#
_entry.id   b552b71fcc73948fa011cb40eb4a179b
#
_cell.length_a   1.000
_cell.length_b   1.000
_cell.length_c   1.000
_cell.angle_alpha   90.00
_cell.angle_beta   90.00
_cell.angle_gamma   90.00
#
_symmetry.space_group_name_H-M   'P 1'
#
loop_
_entity.id
_entity.type
_entity.pdbx_description
1 polymer ?
#
loop_
_entity_poly.entity_id
_entity_poly.type
_entity_poly.pdbx_seq_one_letter_code
_entity_poly.pdbx_strand_id
1 'polypeptide(L)'
;MAIIMVQVSNRLWTTQALHLACALARGSHAHLVLLHLRRAKNPGLLGTGIGIDPLTDAECDDFTEYRLIAEDYGVRFSLQPMEYVTLAGALTQAVETLEAGILFADVPEHGHSLWRRFQNWQLRQRLSSLHCHLYTLEQPPRAEDWSPSVTMPAIK
;
A
#
# COMPACT_ATOMS: atom_id res chain seq x y z
N MET A 1 -11.81 -5.57 17.19
CA MET A 1 -12.03 -6.24 15.88
C MET A 1 -10.74 -6.10 15.11
N ALA A 2 -10.19 -7.19 14.57
CA ALA A 2 -8.92 -7.12 13.83
C ALA A 2 -9.08 -6.27 12.55
N ILE A 3 -8.09 -5.43 12.26
CA ILE A 3 -8.05 -4.60 11.07
C ILE A 3 -6.83 -4.98 10.24
N ILE A 4 -7.05 -5.18 8.95
CA ILE A 4 -6.01 -5.35 7.94
C ILE A 4 -6.08 -4.15 7.00
N MET A 5 -4.94 -3.49 6.80
CA MET A 5 -4.83 -2.33 5.94
C MET A 5 -4.07 -2.65 4.66
N VAL A 6 -4.51 -2.07 3.55
CA VAL A 6 -3.81 -2.12 2.26
C VAL A 6 -3.61 -0.70 1.76
N GLN A 7 -2.38 -0.29 1.57
CA GLN A 7 -2.06 0.99 0.93
C GLN A 7 -2.37 0.90 -0.57
N VAL A 8 -3.05 1.89 -1.11
CA VAL A 8 -3.19 2.04 -2.57
C VAL A 8 -1.86 2.49 -3.16
N SER A 9 -1.38 1.74 -4.13
CA SER A 9 -0.20 2.05 -4.94
C SER A 9 -0.57 1.97 -6.43
N ASN A 10 0.29 1.38 -7.27
CA ASN A 10 -0.13 1.10 -8.64
C ASN A 10 -1.21 -0.01 -8.67
N ARG A 11 -2.03 -0.03 -9.73
CA ARG A 11 -3.18 -0.93 -9.86
C ARG A 11 -2.81 -2.41 -9.69
N LEU A 12 -1.72 -2.85 -10.36
CA LEU A 12 -1.31 -4.26 -10.32
C LEU A 12 -0.92 -4.69 -8.90
N TRP A 13 -0.07 -3.90 -8.25
CA TRP A 13 0.37 -4.16 -6.88
C TRP A 13 -0.82 -4.16 -5.90
N THR A 14 -1.68 -3.15 -6.01
CA THR A 14 -2.86 -3.01 -5.13
C THR A 14 -3.80 -4.20 -5.28
N THR A 15 -4.07 -4.65 -6.51
CA THR A 15 -4.92 -5.82 -6.77
C THR A 15 -4.33 -7.09 -6.15
N GLN A 16 -3.03 -7.31 -6.32
CA GLN A 16 -2.35 -8.47 -5.72
C GLN A 16 -2.38 -8.42 -4.18
N ALA A 17 -2.08 -7.26 -3.60
CA ALA A 17 -2.15 -7.06 -2.16
C ALA A 17 -3.55 -7.29 -1.61
N LEU A 18 -4.58 -6.83 -2.34
CA LEU A 18 -5.98 -7.02 -1.95
C LEU A 18 -6.39 -8.49 -1.91
N HIS A 19 -6.03 -9.28 -2.92
CA HIS A 19 -6.34 -10.72 -2.90
C HIS A 19 -5.74 -11.42 -1.68
N LEU A 20 -4.48 -11.13 -1.34
CA LEU A 20 -3.82 -11.67 -0.16
C LEU A 20 -4.46 -11.17 1.13
N ALA A 21 -4.71 -9.87 1.22
CA ALA A 21 -5.33 -9.26 2.39
C ALA A 21 -6.77 -9.75 2.61
N CYS A 22 -7.55 -9.94 1.55
CA CYS A 22 -8.90 -10.50 1.60
C CYS A 22 -8.90 -11.96 2.07
N ALA A 23 -7.96 -12.77 1.58
CA ALA A 23 -7.81 -14.15 2.05
C ALA A 23 -7.51 -14.23 3.55
N LEU A 24 -6.59 -13.38 4.05
CA LEU A 24 -6.27 -13.27 5.48
C LEU A 24 -7.47 -12.73 6.28
N ALA A 25 -8.13 -11.67 5.78
CA ALA A 25 -9.27 -11.06 6.45
C ALA A 25 -10.45 -12.03 6.59
N ARG A 26 -10.70 -12.84 5.56
CA ARG A 26 -11.72 -13.88 5.59
C ARG A 26 -11.42 -14.93 6.68
N GLY A 27 -10.18 -15.40 6.76
CA GLY A 27 -9.75 -16.40 7.75
C GLY A 27 -9.78 -15.89 9.20
N SER A 28 -9.53 -14.60 9.40
CA SER A 28 -9.48 -13.97 10.73
C SER A 28 -10.73 -13.16 11.10
N HIS A 29 -11.74 -13.12 10.23
CA HIS A 29 -12.93 -12.26 10.36
C HIS A 29 -12.57 -10.77 10.56
N ALA A 30 -11.46 -10.33 9.98
CA ALA A 30 -10.98 -8.96 10.08
C ALA A 30 -11.75 -8.02 9.15
N HIS A 31 -11.69 -6.72 9.47
CA HIS A 31 -12.12 -5.65 8.58
C HIS A 31 -10.97 -5.22 7.67
N LEU A 32 -11.23 -5.10 6.38
CA LEU A 32 -10.25 -4.63 5.40
C LEU A 32 -10.41 -3.13 5.18
N VAL A 33 -9.34 -2.40 5.39
CA VAL A 33 -9.28 -0.95 5.15
C VAL A 33 -8.32 -0.66 4.00
N LEU A 34 -8.83 -0.09 2.93
CA LEU A 34 -8.02 0.41 1.82
C LEU A 34 -7.59 1.84 2.13
N LEU A 35 -6.28 2.05 2.28
CA LEU A 35 -5.71 3.35 2.61
C LEU A 35 -5.31 4.10 1.34
N HIS A 36 -6.07 5.14 1.00
CA HIS A 36 -5.78 6.00 -0.15
C HIS A 36 -4.99 7.24 0.30
N LEU A 37 -3.68 7.22 0.05
CA LEU A 37 -2.75 8.26 0.45
C LEU A 37 -2.59 9.31 -0.66
N ARG A 38 -2.84 10.58 -0.33
CA ARG A 38 -2.59 11.72 -1.22
C ARG A 38 -1.56 12.65 -0.60
N ARG A 39 -0.59 13.06 -1.41
CA ARG A 39 0.39 14.03 -0.95
C ARG A 39 -0.26 15.39 -0.71
N ALA A 40 -0.09 15.94 0.49
CA ALA A 40 -0.63 17.25 0.84
C ALA A 40 -0.02 18.34 -0.03
N LYS A 41 -0.85 19.14 -0.70
CA LYS A 41 -0.42 20.31 -1.47
C LYS A 41 0.03 21.44 -0.54
N ASN A 42 -0.64 21.55 0.60
CA ASN A 42 -0.39 22.57 1.63
C ASN A 42 -0.23 21.90 3.01
N PRO A 43 1.01 21.66 3.47
CA PRO A 43 1.23 21.02 4.77
C PRO A 43 0.58 21.72 5.97
N GLY A 44 0.37 23.05 5.88
CA GLY A 44 -0.28 23.83 6.93
C GLY A 44 -1.79 23.61 7.05
N LEU A 45 -2.42 22.95 6.09
CA LEU A 45 -3.86 22.65 6.08
C LEU A 45 -4.17 21.16 6.32
N LEU A 46 -3.17 20.40 6.71
CA LEU A 46 -3.33 18.98 7.00
C LEU A 46 -4.42 18.74 8.06
N GLY A 47 -5.33 17.83 7.74
CA GLY A 47 -6.42 17.44 8.65
C GLY A 47 -7.61 18.38 8.69
N THR A 48 -7.58 19.50 7.96
CA THR A 48 -8.73 20.44 7.92
C THR A 48 -9.81 20.01 6.92
N GLY A 49 -9.51 19.06 6.04
CA GLY A 49 -10.38 18.66 4.92
C GLY A 49 -10.53 19.72 3.82
N ILE A 50 -9.83 20.86 3.96
CA ILE A 50 -9.87 21.95 2.99
C ILE A 50 -8.83 21.67 1.91
N GLY A 51 -9.26 21.64 0.64
CA GLY A 51 -8.37 21.44 -0.51
C GLY A 51 -8.12 19.98 -0.88
N ILE A 52 -8.91 19.03 -0.33
CA ILE A 52 -8.90 17.65 -0.80
C ILE A 52 -9.56 17.64 -2.18
N ASP A 53 -8.79 17.32 -3.21
CA ASP A 53 -9.33 17.16 -4.56
C ASP A 53 -10.32 15.98 -4.58
N PRO A 54 -11.42 16.08 -5.32
CA PRO A 54 -12.32 14.95 -5.53
C PRO A 54 -11.56 13.79 -6.20
N LEU A 55 -12.10 12.59 -6.04
CA LEU A 55 -11.58 11.41 -6.77
C LEU A 55 -11.77 11.63 -8.27
N THR A 56 -10.78 11.23 -9.05
CA THR A 56 -10.91 11.18 -10.51
C THR A 56 -11.82 10.01 -10.93
N ASP A 57 -12.38 10.05 -12.12
CA ASP A 57 -13.22 8.96 -12.64
C ASP A 57 -12.44 7.63 -12.65
N ALA A 58 -11.17 7.65 -13.05
CA ALA A 58 -10.31 6.47 -13.04
C ALA A 58 -10.10 5.90 -11.63
N GLU A 59 -9.91 6.76 -10.63
CA GLU A 59 -9.81 6.33 -9.22
C GLU A 59 -11.14 5.73 -8.72
N CYS A 60 -12.28 6.31 -9.12
CA CYS A 60 -13.59 5.76 -8.80
C CYS A 60 -13.81 4.36 -9.38
N ASP A 61 -13.37 4.14 -10.62
CA ASP A 61 -13.45 2.85 -11.29
C ASP A 61 -12.55 1.82 -10.58
N ASP A 62 -11.29 2.18 -10.25
CA ASP A 62 -10.38 1.33 -9.52
C ASP A 62 -10.94 0.96 -8.14
N PHE A 63 -11.49 1.90 -7.38
CA PHE A 63 -12.07 1.62 -6.06
C PHE A 63 -13.34 0.78 -6.14
N THR A 64 -14.10 0.91 -7.21
CA THR A 64 -15.25 0.04 -7.47
C THR A 64 -14.79 -1.41 -7.69
N GLU A 65 -13.73 -1.62 -8.48
CA GLU A 65 -13.13 -2.93 -8.69
C GLU A 65 -12.59 -3.52 -7.37
N TYR A 66 -11.87 -2.72 -6.58
CA TYR A 66 -11.33 -3.17 -5.29
C TYR A 66 -12.42 -3.57 -4.29
N ARG A 67 -13.54 -2.85 -4.30
CA ARG A 67 -14.70 -3.21 -3.49
C ARG A 67 -15.31 -4.54 -3.93
N LEU A 68 -15.46 -4.76 -5.24
CA LEU A 68 -15.99 -6.01 -5.78
C LEU A 68 -15.10 -7.20 -5.40
N ILE A 69 -13.77 -7.05 -5.44
CA ILE A 69 -12.85 -8.09 -4.97
C ILE A 69 -13.13 -8.42 -3.50
N ALA A 70 -13.27 -7.44 -2.62
CA ALA A 70 -13.56 -7.69 -1.21
C ALA A 70 -14.93 -8.35 -0.99
N GLU A 71 -15.95 -7.96 -1.77
CA GLU A 71 -17.28 -8.56 -1.77
C GLU A 71 -17.24 -10.04 -2.18
N ASP A 72 -16.47 -10.40 -3.21
CA ASP A 72 -16.28 -11.79 -3.67
C ASP A 72 -15.66 -12.68 -2.58
N TYR A 73 -14.79 -12.13 -1.74
CA TYR A 73 -14.24 -12.83 -0.58
C TYR A 73 -15.18 -12.83 0.63
N GLY A 74 -16.28 -12.08 0.60
CA GLY A 74 -17.19 -11.91 1.73
C GLY A 74 -16.57 -11.11 2.88
N VAL A 75 -15.65 -10.20 2.59
CA VAL A 75 -14.90 -9.40 3.56
C VAL A 75 -15.50 -8.01 3.69
N ARG A 76 -15.65 -7.53 4.93
CA ARG A 76 -16.04 -6.13 5.17
C ARG A 76 -14.93 -5.19 4.72
N PHE A 77 -15.29 -4.21 3.93
CA PHE A 77 -14.36 -3.29 3.26
C PHE A 77 -14.73 -1.83 3.54
N SER A 78 -13.71 -1.00 3.74
CA SER A 78 -13.86 0.45 3.76
C SER A 78 -12.67 1.15 3.10
N LEU A 79 -12.93 2.33 2.52
CA LEU A 79 -11.91 3.21 1.96
C LEU A 79 -11.62 4.33 2.95
N GLN A 80 -10.35 4.51 3.28
CA GLN A 80 -9.86 5.58 4.15
C GLN A 80 -8.95 6.51 3.36
N PRO A 81 -9.43 7.68 2.92
CA PRO A 81 -8.57 8.70 2.35
C PRO A 81 -7.76 9.39 3.45
N MET A 82 -6.49 9.68 3.17
CA MET A 82 -5.60 10.41 4.08
C MET A 82 -4.60 11.25 3.29
N GLU A 83 -4.41 12.50 3.71
CA GLU A 83 -3.33 13.33 3.19
C GLU A 83 -2.04 13.10 3.97
N TYR A 84 -0.89 13.22 3.28
CA TYR A 84 0.40 13.00 3.92
C TYR A 84 1.49 13.99 3.45
N VAL A 85 2.47 14.21 4.31
CA VAL A 85 3.73 14.89 3.98
C VAL A 85 4.82 13.85 3.74
N THR A 86 4.94 12.86 4.65
CA THR A 86 5.87 11.74 4.52
C THR A 86 5.11 10.43 4.55
N LEU A 87 5.42 9.53 3.64
CA LEU A 87 4.76 8.22 3.53
C LEU A 87 4.87 7.42 4.84
N ALA A 88 6.07 7.35 5.42
CA ALA A 88 6.29 6.62 6.66
C ALA A 88 5.47 7.19 7.83
N GLY A 89 5.36 8.52 7.92
CA GLY A 89 4.52 9.19 8.93
C GLY A 89 3.05 8.86 8.77
N ALA A 90 2.54 8.91 7.53
CA ALA A 90 1.14 8.60 7.24
C ALA A 90 0.80 7.14 7.55
N LEU A 91 1.65 6.19 7.14
CA LEU A 91 1.43 4.77 7.42
C LEU A 91 1.41 4.49 8.92
N THR A 92 2.37 5.08 9.67
CA THR A 92 2.42 4.94 11.13
C THR A 92 1.17 5.53 11.79
N GLN A 93 0.77 6.74 11.40
CA GLN A 93 -0.42 7.40 11.93
C GLN A 93 -1.70 6.60 11.62
N ALA A 94 -1.84 6.08 10.40
CA ALA A 94 -2.99 5.27 10.02
C ALA A 94 -3.08 3.98 10.85
N VAL A 95 -1.95 3.29 11.03
CA VAL A 95 -1.88 2.06 11.86
C VAL A 95 -2.25 2.36 13.31
N GLU A 96 -1.71 3.44 13.87
CA GLU A 96 -2.00 3.86 15.25
C GLU A 96 -3.48 4.24 15.44
N THR A 97 -4.03 5.06 14.51
CA THR A 97 -5.42 5.54 14.60
C THR A 97 -6.44 4.42 14.44
N LEU A 98 -6.15 3.45 13.56
CA LEU A 98 -7.07 2.36 13.27
C LEU A 98 -6.74 1.07 14.05
N GLU A 99 -5.67 1.07 14.84
CA GLU A 99 -5.20 -0.11 15.59
C GLU A 99 -5.04 -1.34 14.67
N ALA A 100 -4.44 -1.13 13.48
CA ALA A 100 -4.29 -2.18 12.49
C ALA A 100 -3.20 -3.17 12.89
N GLY A 101 -3.54 -4.46 12.88
CA GLY A 101 -2.57 -5.54 13.17
C GLY A 101 -1.72 -5.95 11.96
N ILE A 102 -2.20 -5.68 10.76
CA ILE A 102 -1.51 -6.02 9.50
C ILE A 102 -1.61 -4.84 8.54
N LEU A 103 -0.48 -4.50 7.92
CA LEU A 103 -0.37 -3.49 6.88
C LEU A 103 0.31 -4.07 5.64
N PHE A 104 -0.35 -4.01 4.49
CA PHE A 104 0.26 -4.19 3.18
C PHE A 104 0.64 -2.81 2.62
N ALA A 105 1.92 -2.58 2.38
CA ALA A 105 2.41 -1.32 1.83
C ALA A 105 3.47 -1.54 0.76
N ASP A 106 3.40 -0.72 -0.29
CA ASP A 106 4.40 -0.68 -1.36
C ASP A 106 5.58 0.18 -0.90
N VAL A 107 6.45 -0.44 -0.10
CA VAL A 107 7.66 0.20 0.40
C VAL A 107 8.83 -0.35 -0.42
N PRO A 108 9.50 0.46 -1.25
CA PRO A 108 10.60 -0.02 -2.07
C PRO A 108 11.75 -0.52 -1.19
N GLU A 109 12.00 -1.82 -1.23
CA GLU A 109 13.06 -2.45 -0.43
C GLU A 109 14.47 -2.14 -0.98
N HIS A 110 14.56 -1.92 -2.29
CA HIS A 110 15.81 -1.69 -2.99
C HIS A 110 15.90 -0.25 -3.47
N GLY A 111 16.73 0.53 -2.84
CA GLY A 111 17.10 1.88 -3.26
C GLY A 111 18.55 2.16 -2.93
N HIS A 112 19.33 2.69 -3.88
CA HIS A 112 20.74 3.05 -3.69
C HIS A 112 20.96 4.18 -2.66
N SER A 113 19.88 4.76 -2.12
CA SER A 113 19.96 5.84 -1.13
C SER A 113 19.94 5.26 0.29
N LEU A 114 21.03 5.50 1.03
CA LEU A 114 21.13 5.19 2.46
C LEU A 114 19.99 5.82 3.27
N TRP A 115 19.49 6.98 2.82
CA TRP A 115 18.37 7.68 3.43
C TRP A 115 17.06 6.89 3.34
N ARG A 116 16.77 6.27 2.19
CA ARG A 116 15.58 5.41 2.04
C ARG A 116 15.66 4.17 2.93
N ARG A 117 16.84 3.55 3.02
CA ARG A 117 17.05 2.39 3.91
C ARG A 117 16.80 2.76 5.36
N PHE A 118 17.25 3.95 5.77
CA PHE A 118 17.02 4.45 7.13
C PHE A 118 15.53 4.74 7.39
N GLN A 119 14.81 5.36 6.46
CA GLN A 119 13.37 5.60 6.57
C GLN A 119 12.58 4.29 6.65
N ASN A 120 12.92 3.30 5.84
CA ASN A 120 12.27 1.99 5.87
C ASN A 120 12.55 1.26 7.20
N TRP A 121 13.76 1.36 7.70
CA TRP A 121 14.12 0.79 9.00
C TRP A 121 13.34 1.48 10.13
N GLN A 122 13.25 2.81 10.14
CA GLN A 122 12.44 3.54 11.11
C GLN A 122 10.96 3.15 11.04
N LEU A 123 10.41 3.03 9.83
CA LEU A 123 9.03 2.60 9.64
C LEU A 123 8.79 1.22 10.25
N ARG A 124 9.65 0.24 9.94
CA ARG A 124 9.56 -1.12 10.49
C ARG A 124 9.66 -1.12 12.01
N GLN A 125 10.56 -0.35 12.59
CA GLN A 125 10.71 -0.20 14.05
C GLN A 125 9.43 0.34 14.69
N ARG A 126 8.86 1.41 14.14
CA ARG A 126 7.62 2.02 14.64
C ARG A 126 6.43 1.08 14.52
N LEU A 127 6.27 0.41 13.38
CA LEU A 127 5.20 -0.56 13.19
C LEU A 127 5.33 -1.75 14.14
N SER A 128 6.54 -2.22 14.39
CA SER A 128 6.82 -3.27 15.38
C SER A 128 6.41 -2.85 16.79
N SER A 129 6.68 -1.61 17.18
CA SER A 129 6.25 -1.09 18.50
C SER A 129 4.72 -0.97 18.61
N LEU A 130 4.01 -0.82 17.52
CA LEU A 130 2.55 -0.82 17.44
C LEU A 130 1.96 -2.23 17.26
N HIS A 131 2.78 -3.28 17.31
CA HIS A 131 2.37 -4.67 17.07
C HIS A 131 1.73 -4.89 15.69
N CYS A 132 2.10 -4.08 14.70
CA CYS A 132 1.63 -4.19 13.34
C CYS A 132 2.65 -4.92 12.46
N HIS A 133 2.20 -5.96 11.75
CA HIS A 133 3.01 -6.69 10.78
C HIS A 133 2.97 -6.01 9.41
N LEU A 134 4.13 -5.62 8.91
CA LEU A 134 4.28 -5.03 7.57
C LEU A 134 4.56 -6.11 6.53
N TYR A 135 3.71 -6.19 5.52
CA TYR A 135 3.92 -7.01 4.32
C TYR A 135 4.21 -6.13 3.13
N THR A 136 5.28 -6.45 2.42
CA THR A 136 5.63 -5.85 1.14
C THR A 136 5.59 -6.93 0.07
N LEU A 137 5.07 -6.62 -1.11
CA LEU A 137 5.09 -7.54 -2.25
C LEU A 137 6.24 -7.11 -3.16
N GLU A 138 7.07 -8.06 -3.58
CA GLU A 138 8.04 -7.80 -4.63
C GLU A 138 7.28 -7.53 -5.93
N GLN A 139 7.56 -6.39 -6.55
CA GLN A 139 7.03 -6.15 -7.89
C GLN A 139 7.76 -7.09 -8.85
N PRO A 140 7.05 -7.80 -9.73
CA PRO A 140 7.71 -8.54 -10.79
C PRO A 140 8.60 -7.57 -11.59
N PRO A 141 9.80 -7.99 -12.01
CA PRO A 141 10.70 -7.14 -12.80
C PRO A 141 9.91 -6.57 -13.97
N ARG A 142 10.03 -5.26 -14.19
CA ARG A 142 9.39 -4.61 -15.34
C ARG A 142 9.87 -5.31 -16.59
N ALA A 143 8.96 -5.53 -17.54
CA ALA A 143 9.29 -6.15 -18.83
C ALA A 143 10.43 -5.42 -19.57
N GLU A 144 10.70 -4.17 -19.23
CA GLU A 144 11.81 -3.36 -19.74
C GLU A 144 13.20 -3.80 -19.21
N ASP A 145 13.24 -4.48 -18.05
CA ASP A 145 14.49 -4.99 -17.47
C ASP A 145 14.92 -6.34 -18.07
N TRP A 146 14.05 -6.95 -18.88
CA TRP A 146 14.38 -8.15 -19.61
C TRP A 146 15.05 -7.82 -20.94
N SER A 147 16.32 -7.46 -20.94
CA SER A 147 17.18 -7.55 -22.13
C SER A 147 17.71 -8.98 -22.20
N PRO A 148 17.25 -9.80 -23.15
CA PRO A 148 17.88 -11.08 -23.38
C PRO A 148 19.29 -10.80 -23.95
N SER A 149 20.31 -10.96 -23.13
CA SER A 149 21.70 -11.03 -23.61
C SER A 149 21.84 -12.35 -24.42
N VAL A 150 21.33 -12.31 -25.64
CA VAL A 150 21.63 -13.36 -26.62
C VAL A 150 23.07 -13.20 -27.05
N THR A 151 23.99 -13.77 -26.28
CA THR A 151 25.33 -14.05 -26.77
C THR A 151 25.21 -15.24 -27.71
N MET A 152 25.06 -14.97 -29.01
CA MET A 152 25.21 -16.04 -30.01
C MET A 152 26.66 -16.52 -29.97
N PRO A 153 26.93 -17.83 -29.75
CA PRO A 153 28.27 -18.36 -29.95
C PRO A 153 28.59 -18.31 -31.45
N ALA A 154 29.70 -17.68 -31.78
CA ALA A 154 30.22 -17.67 -33.12
C ALA A 154 30.55 -19.13 -33.53
N ILE A 155 29.83 -19.64 -34.51
CA ILE A 155 30.14 -20.92 -35.16
C ILE A 155 31.35 -20.65 -36.06
N LYS A 156 32.47 -21.30 -35.76
CA LYS A 156 33.62 -21.43 -36.68
C LYS A 156 33.37 -22.58 -37.62
#